data_03f8e45e832bec05aee474f902d96444
#
_entry.id   03f8e45e832bec05aee474f902d96444
#
_cell.length_a   1.000
_cell.length_b   1.000
_cell.length_c   1.000
_cell.angle_alpha   90.00
_cell.angle_beta   90.00
_cell.angle_gamma   90.00
#
_symmetry.space_group_name_H-M   'P 1'
#
loop_
_entity.id
_entity.type
_entity.pdbx_description
1 polymer ?
#
loop_
_entity_poly.entity_id
_entity_poly.type
_entity_poly.pdbx_seq_one_letter_code
_entity_poly.pdbx_strand_id
1 'polypeptide(L)'
;MSTALPTDSEAFVVSEGATSGASTETVVVHHFREAWLADAVERLRPWFTAIGCTVPAVRVSAGFASTGNAVHVGQCWPTTRSEDGLNHVFVSPVLQDPVAVLDTLVHELVHAVDDCEHKHGREYKKIALAIGLQGAMRSASAGKELTARLQELALALGPYPHGKLSVVRRVSTRPPRPRARCEQCGYEVPMLKRFVSYGAPICPKDRIEMEQIGDWEIAEGKAPRRSDQSA
;
A
#
# COMPACT_ATOMS: atom_id res chain seq x y z
N MET A 1 -16.39 -23.24 -29.01
CA MET A 1 -15.53 -22.23 -29.68
C MET A 1 -14.69 -21.61 -28.59
N SER A 2 -13.44 -22.08 -28.51
CA SER A 2 -12.48 -21.67 -27.46
C SER A 2 -11.68 -20.51 -28.04
N THR A 3 -11.87 -19.31 -27.50
CA THR A 3 -11.02 -18.15 -27.80
C THR A 3 -9.83 -18.19 -26.86
N ALA A 4 -8.69 -18.56 -27.42
CA ALA A 4 -7.40 -18.45 -26.73
C ALA A 4 -7.09 -16.96 -26.47
N LEU A 5 -6.70 -16.65 -25.23
CA LEU A 5 -6.15 -15.36 -24.86
C LEU A 5 -4.78 -15.19 -25.54
N PRO A 6 -4.43 -13.99 -26.01
CA PRO A 6 -3.13 -13.75 -26.63
C PRO A 6 -2.03 -13.87 -25.56
N THR A 7 -1.02 -14.64 -25.89
CA THR A 7 0.21 -14.78 -25.11
C THR A 7 1.10 -13.54 -25.25
N ASP A 8 1.70 -13.18 -24.15
CA ASP A 8 2.50 -12.00 -23.86
C ASP A 8 3.64 -11.69 -24.81
N SER A 9 3.92 -10.38 -24.89
CA SER A 9 5.16 -9.77 -25.38
C SER A 9 5.40 -9.86 -26.89
N GLU A 10 4.64 -9.08 -27.66
CA GLU A 10 5.07 -8.72 -29.01
C GLU A 10 5.81 -7.38 -28.97
N ALA A 11 7.10 -7.42 -29.37
CA ALA A 11 7.88 -6.24 -29.65
C ALA A 11 7.37 -5.61 -30.95
N PHE A 12 6.73 -4.45 -30.87
CA PHE A 12 6.25 -3.72 -32.03
C PHE A 12 7.38 -2.86 -32.61
N VAL A 13 7.83 -3.21 -33.80
CA VAL A 13 8.82 -2.42 -34.57
C VAL A 13 8.05 -1.36 -35.35
N VAL A 14 8.16 -0.09 -34.96
CA VAL A 14 7.71 1.03 -35.78
C VAL A 14 8.82 1.37 -36.78
N SER A 15 8.64 1.02 -38.03
CA SER A 15 9.52 1.47 -39.12
C SER A 15 9.09 2.84 -39.61
N GLU A 16 9.77 3.89 -39.20
CA GLU A 16 9.79 5.15 -39.96
C GLU A 16 11.02 5.23 -40.83
N GLY A 17 10.81 5.66 -42.09
CA GLY A 17 11.75 5.58 -43.19
C GLY A 17 13.05 6.32 -43.00
N ALA A 18 14.07 5.65 -43.48
CA ALA A 18 15.44 6.00 -43.85
C ALA A 18 15.92 7.45 -43.68
N THR A 19 16.96 7.65 -42.82
CA THR A 19 18.31 8.03 -43.23
C THR A 19 19.27 7.97 -42.05
N SER A 20 20.43 7.31 -42.31
CA SER A 20 21.72 7.48 -41.58
C SER A 20 21.81 7.11 -40.11
N GLY A 21 22.25 5.88 -39.80
CA GLY A 21 23.26 5.64 -38.74
C GLY A 21 22.82 5.85 -37.28
N ALA A 22 21.55 5.67 -36.93
CA ALA A 22 21.10 5.63 -35.53
C ALA A 22 20.72 4.20 -35.19
N SER A 23 21.34 3.64 -34.15
CA SER A 23 20.90 2.40 -33.51
C SER A 23 19.43 2.55 -33.14
N THR A 24 18.57 1.72 -33.73
CA THR A 24 17.17 1.60 -33.36
C THR A 24 17.11 1.13 -31.92
N GLU A 25 16.96 2.05 -30.96
CA GLU A 25 16.59 1.69 -29.58
C GLU A 25 15.20 1.07 -29.63
N THR A 26 15.15 -0.22 -29.41
CA THR A 26 13.87 -0.94 -29.27
C THR A 26 13.20 -0.45 -28.00
N VAL A 27 12.20 0.43 -28.11
CA VAL A 27 11.41 0.86 -26.97
C VAL A 27 10.58 -0.33 -26.51
N VAL A 28 10.85 -0.80 -25.29
CA VAL A 28 10.06 -1.84 -24.66
C VAL A 28 8.70 -1.24 -24.27
N VAL A 29 7.62 -1.81 -24.81
CA VAL A 29 6.26 -1.38 -24.48
C VAL A 29 5.57 -2.49 -23.70
N HIS A 30 5.26 -2.20 -22.43
CA HIS A 30 4.45 -3.08 -21.60
C HIS A 30 2.98 -2.71 -21.72
N HIS A 31 2.12 -3.67 -22.04
CA HIS A 31 0.67 -3.42 -22.16
C HIS A 31 -0.04 -3.44 -20.81
N PHE A 32 0.52 -4.08 -19.79
CA PHE A 32 -0.06 -4.24 -18.47
C PHE A 32 0.93 -3.85 -17.37
N ARG A 33 0.41 -3.33 -16.27
CA ARG A 33 1.21 -2.95 -15.09
C ARG A 33 2.01 -4.12 -14.53
N GLU A 34 1.38 -5.30 -14.48
CA GLU A 34 2.00 -6.51 -13.97
C GLU A 34 3.23 -6.93 -14.78
N ALA A 35 3.16 -6.83 -16.10
CA ALA A 35 4.31 -7.12 -16.98
C ALA A 35 5.44 -6.11 -16.76
N TRP A 36 5.12 -4.82 -16.65
CA TRP A 36 6.10 -3.77 -16.34
C TRP A 36 6.75 -3.97 -14.97
N LEU A 37 5.94 -4.28 -13.95
CA LEU A 37 6.42 -4.54 -12.59
C LEU A 37 7.27 -5.81 -12.52
N ALA A 38 6.92 -6.86 -13.25
CA ALA A 38 7.70 -8.10 -13.31
C ALA A 38 9.08 -7.85 -13.96
N ASP A 39 9.15 -7.12 -15.07
CA ASP A 39 10.43 -6.73 -15.68
C ASP A 39 11.24 -5.83 -14.74
N ALA A 40 10.59 -4.90 -14.05
CA ALA A 40 11.23 -4.07 -13.04
C ALA A 40 11.88 -4.90 -11.92
N VAL A 41 11.17 -5.92 -11.40
CA VAL A 41 11.72 -6.85 -10.39
C VAL A 41 12.98 -7.53 -10.92
N GLU A 42 12.96 -8.08 -12.14
CA GLU A 42 14.12 -8.77 -12.69
C GLU A 42 15.33 -7.84 -12.88
N ARG A 43 15.10 -6.59 -13.28
CA ARG A 43 16.16 -5.58 -13.41
C ARG A 43 16.69 -5.05 -12.08
N LEU A 44 15.89 -5.12 -11.02
CA LEU A 44 16.29 -4.75 -9.66
C LEU A 44 17.09 -5.85 -8.96
N ARG A 45 16.89 -7.13 -9.28
CA ARG A 45 17.60 -8.27 -8.65
C ARG A 45 19.12 -8.09 -8.55
N PRO A 46 19.83 -7.67 -9.63
CA PRO A 46 21.28 -7.45 -9.57
C PRO A 46 21.67 -6.38 -8.54
N TRP A 47 20.80 -5.38 -8.28
CA TRP A 47 21.10 -4.33 -7.31
C TRP A 47 21.08 -4.87 -5.88
N PHE A 48 20.15 -5.76 -5.58
CA PHE A 48 20.11 -6.46 -4.28
C PHE A 48 21.28 -7.44 -4.16
N THR A 49 21.63 -8.15 -5.22
CA THR A 49 22.79 -9.05 -5.22
C THR A 49 24.10 -8.29 -4.94
N ALA A 50 24.26 -7.09 -5.47
CA ALA A 50 25.43 -6.24 -5.25
C ALA A 50 25.61 -5.82 -3.78
N ILE A 51 24.54 -5.81 -2.98
CA ILE A 51 24.59 -5.54 -1.53
C ILE A 51 24.55 -6.82 -0.69
N GLY A 52 24.75 -8.00 -1.32
CA GLY A 52 24.78 -9.29 -0.63
C GLY A 52 23.40 -9.83 -0.24
N CYS A 53 22.33 -9.35 -0.88
CA CYS A 53 20.96 -9.80 -0.65
C CYS A 53 20.41 -10.52 -1.88
N THR A 54 19.52 -11.49 -1.67
CA THR A 54 18.82 -12.19 -2.75
C THR A 54 17.32 -11.90 -2.67
N VAL A 55 16.77 -11.27 -3.70
CA VAL A 55 15.30 -11.13 -3.82
C VAL A 55 14.73 -12.50 -4.17
N PRO A 56 13.81 -13.07 -3.35
CA PRO A 56 13.19 -14.36 -3.65
C PRO A 56 12.29 -14.27 -4.89
N ALA A 57 11.75 -15.40 -5.32
CA ALA A 57 10.65 -15.39 -6.28
C ALA A 57 9.46 -14.67 -5.65
N VAL A 58 8.87 -13.70 -6.37
CA VAL A 58 7.74 -12.89 -5.89
C VAL A 58 6.63 -12.85 -6.92
N ARG A 59 5.39 -12.69 -6.45
CA ARG A 59 4.25 -12.27 -7.25
C ARG A 59 4.11 -10.76 -7.13
N VAL A 60 4.13 -10.04 -8.23
CA VAL A 60 3.96 -8.58 -8.22
C VAL A 60 2.70 -8.17 -8.96
N SER A 61 1.92 -7.28 -8.40
CA SER A 61 0.65 -6.83 -8.97
C SER A 61 0.35 -5.37 -8.62
N ALA A 62 -0.45 -4.72 -9.47
CA ALA A 62 -1.03 -3.43 -9.14
C ALA A 62 -2.29 -3.63 -8.27
N GLY A 63 -2.25 -3.19 -7.02
CA GLY A 63 -3.35 -3.40 -6.08
C GLY A 63 -3.29 -2.49 -4.86
N PHE A 64 -4.43 -2.36 -4.18
CA PHE A 64 -4.47 -1.62 -2.91
C PHE A 64 -3.97 -2.48 -1.76
N ALA A 65 -3.31 -1.84 -0.80
CA ALA A 65 -2.96 -2.48 0.46
C ALA A 65 -4.22 -2.97 1.20
N SER A 66 -4.09 -4.03 2.00
CA SER A 66 -5.19 -4.65 2.75
C SER A 66 -5.94 -3.70 3.69
N THR A 67 -5.32 -2.59 4.08
CA THR A 67 -5.95 -1.54 4.88
C THR A 67 -7.04 -0.78 4.13
N GLY A 68 -7.16 -0.98 2.81
CA GLY A 68 -8.19 -0.36 1.97
C GLY A 68 -8.10 1.16 1.86
N ASN A 69 -6.98 1.77 2.30
CA ASN A 69 -6.81 3.20 2.20
C ASN A 69 -5.63 3.56 1.27
N ALA A 70 -5.77 4.68 0.55
CA ALA A 70 -4.77 5.16 -0.40
C ALA A 70 -3.50 5.73 0.26
N VAL A 71 -3.38 5.69 1.57
CA VAL A 71 -2.19 6.17 2.31
C VAL A 71 -1.04 5.18 2.16
N HIS A 72 -1.35 3.88 2.07
CA HIS A 72 -0.34 2.85 1.83
C HIS A 72 -0.23 2.58 0.33
N VAL A 73 0.89 2.99 -0.23
CA VAL A 73 1.15 2.89 -1.67
C VAL A 73 1.81 1.57 -2.08
N GLY A 74 2.27 0.78 -1.11
CA GLY A 74 2.81 -0.57 -1.31
C GLY A 74 2.43 -1.50 -0.18
N GLN A 75 2.55 -2.81 -0.43
CA GLN A 75 2.43 -3.86 0.58
C GLN A 75 3.13 -5.13 0.11
N CYS A 76 3.95 -5.72 0.99
CA CYS A 76 4.46 -7.07 0.82
C CYS A 76 3.74 -8.03 1.78
N TRP A 77 3.36 -9.21 1.28
CA TRP A 77 2.84 -10.32 2.05
C TRP A 77 3.90 -11.41 2.20
N PRO A 78 4.09 -11.96 3.42
CA PRO A 78 5.06 -13.02 3.64
C PRO A 78 4.60 -14.34 2.97
N THR A 79 5.57 -15.21 2.72
CA THR A 79 5.36 -16.55 2.13
C THR A 79 4.32 -17.37 2.90
N THR A 80 4.26 -17.23 4.22
CA THR A 80 3.32 -17.92 5.11
C THR A 80 1.85 -17.53 4.90
N ARG A 81 1.56 -16.48 4.13
CA ARG A 81 0.21 -16.01 3.82
C ARG A 81 -0.25 -16.37 2.41
N SER A 82 0.57 -17.10 1.68
CA SER A 82 0.31 -17.53 0.30
C SER A 82 0.33 -19.04 0.20
N GLU A 83 -0.62 -19.63 -0.52
CA GLU A 83 -0.68 -21.07 -0.75
C GLU A 83 0.47 -21.58 -1.63
N ASP A 84 0.97 -20.74 -2.53
CA ASP A 84 2.12 -21.07 -3.40
C ASP A 84 3.48 -20.82 -2.72
N GLY A 85 3.48 -20.35 -1.46
CA GLY A 85 4.71 -20.12 -0.69
C GLY A 85 5.58 -18.98 -1.23
N LEU A 86 5.01 -18.06 -2.01
CA LEU A 86 5.71 -16.90 -2.56
C LEU A 86 5.29 -15.60 -1.84
N ASN A 87 6.19 -14.63 -1.78
CA ASN A 87 5.81 -13.29 -1.37
C ASN A 87 4.93 -12.65 -2.44
N HIS A 88 3.86 -11.97 -2.01
CA HIS A 88 3.03 -11.14 -2.88
C HIS A 88 3.30 -9.67 -2.62
N VAL A 89 3.74 -8.96 -3.65
CA VAL A 89 4.05 -7.54 -3.62
C VAL A 89 2.98 -6.77 -4.38
N PHE A 90 2.34 -5.82 -3.70
CA PHE A 90 1.36 -4.92 -4.30
C PHE A 90 1.90 -3.50 -4.38
N VAL A 91 1.75 -2.88 -5.56
CA VAL A 91 2.00 -1.45 -5.77
C VAL A 91 0.69 -0.77 -6.09
N SER A 92 0.38 0.30 -5.37
CA SER A 92 -0.93 0.94 -5.45
C SER A 92 -1.21 1.55 -6.83
N PRO A 93 -2.39 1.32 -7.40
CA PRO A 93 -2.80 1.91 -8.67
C PRO A 93 -3.04 3.42 -8.62
N VAL A 94 -2.90 4.08 -7.48
CA VAL A 94 -2.90 5.55 -7.38
C VAL A 94 -1.59 6.16 -7.86
N LEU A 95 -0.52 5.37 -7.95
CA LEU A 95 0.75 5.79 -8.53
C LEU A 95 0.68 5.75 -10.07
N GLN A 96 1.31 6.72 -10.69
CA GLN A 96 1.43 6.83 -12.15
C GLN A 96 2.87 7.16 -12.59
N ASP A 97 3.61 7.88 -11.76
CA ASP A 97 5.00 8.22 -12.04
C ASP A 97 5.87 6.96 -11.92
N PRO A 98 6.61 6.57 -13.00
CA PRO A 98 7.43 5.35 -13.00
C PRO A 98 8.45 5.31 -11.87
N VAL A 99 9.06 6.45 -11.53
CA VAL A 99 10.07 6.52 -10.47
C VAL A 99 9.44 6.29 -9.09
N ALA A 100 8.26 6.87 -8.84
CA ALA A 100 7.53 6.63 -7.59
C ALA A 100 7.04 5.17 -7.47
N VAL A 101 6.67 4.54 -8.59
CA VAL A 101 6.33 3.11 -8.65
C VAL A 101 7.55 2.26 -8.30
N LEU A 102 8.70 2.55 -8.89
CA LEU A 102 9.96 1.83 -8.63
C LEU A 102 10.45 2.04 -7.19
N ASP A 103 10.35 3.25 -6.65
CA ASP A 103 10.71 3.54 -5.26
C ASP A 103 9.86 2.69 -4.29
N THR A 104 8.55 2.66 -4.52
CA THR A 104 7.64 1.78 -3.77
C THR A 104 8.01 0.31 -3.94
N LEU A 105 8.28 -0.12 -5.16
CA LEU A 105 8.65 -1.51 -5.44
C LEU A 105 9.94 -1.91 -4.71
N VAL A 106 10.98 -1.06 -4.72
CA VAL A 106 12.23 -1.31 -3.96
C VAL A 106 11.94 -1.45 -2.47
N HIS A 107 11.09 -0.60 -1.89
CA HIS A 107 10.69 -0.69 -0.49
C HIS A 107 10.04 -2.04 -0.17
N GLU A 108 9.11 -2.50 -1.01
CA GLU A 108 8.42 -3.78 -0.81
C GLU A 108 9.33 -4.99 -1.10
N LEU A 109 10.29 -4.87 -2.02
CA LEU A 109 11.28 -5.92 -2.25
C LEU A 109 12.25 -6.09 -1.06
N VAL A 110 12.56 -5.02 -0.31
CA VAL A 110 13.30 -5.15 0.96
C VAL A 110 12.50 -6.01 1.95
N HIS A 111 11.18 -5.83 2.02
CA HIS A 111 10.31 -6.71 2.82
C HIS A 111 10.32 -8.15 2.33
N ALA A 112 10.33 -8.38 1.01
CA ALA A 112 10.38 -9.73 0.44
C ALA A 112 11.71 -10.44 0.77
N VAL A 113 12.86 -9.74 0.75
CA VAL A 113 14.17 -10.30 1.15
C VAL A 113 14.17 -10.78 2.58
N ASP A 114 13.41 -10.13 3.45
CA ASP A 114 13.27 -10.38 4.89
C ASP A 114 12.04 -11.27 5.21
N ASP A 115 11.33 -11.75 4.21
CA ASP A 115 10.02 -12.42 4.31
C ASP A 115 9.02 -11.70 5.24
N CYS A 116 9.09 -10.37 5.29
CA CYS A 116 8.29 -9.49 6.15
C CYS A 116 8.47 -9.74 7.67
N GLU A 117 9.51 -10.47 8.09
CA GLU A 117 9.69 -10.96 9.45
C GLU A 117 9.94 -9.81 10.45
N HIS A 118 10.83 -8.90 10.07
CA HIS A 118 11.27 -7.82 10.95
C HIS A 118 10.53 -6.50 10.71
N LYS A 119 9.49 -6.47 9.87
CA LYS A 119 8.72 -5.25 9.53
C LYS A 119 9.65 -4.10 9.11
N HIS A 120 9.70 -3.00 9.88
CA HIS A 120 10.62 -1.87 9.65
C HIS A 120 11.69 -1.80 10.75
N GLY A 121 12.05 -2.95 11.33
CA GLY A 121 13.03 -3.08 12.38
C GLY A 121 14.48 -2.99 11.90
N ARG A 122 15.40 -3.48 12.71
CA ARG A 122 16.84 -3.34 12.49
C ARG A 122 17.31 -4.03 11.19
N GLU A 123 16.84 -5.25 10.93
CA GLU A 123 17.28 -6.02 9.76
C GLU A 123 16.76 -5.41 8.46
N TYR A 124 15.46 -5.05 8.41
CA TYR A 124 14.90 -4.27 7.32
C TYR A 124 15.70 -3.00 7.07
N LYS A 125 15.97 -2.20 8.12
CA LYS A 125 16.71 -0.95 8.03
C LYS A 125 18.11 -1.14 7.42
N LYS A 126 18.79 -2.22 7.79
CA LYS A 126 20.13 -2.56 7.25
C LYS A 126 20.09 -2.72 5.73
N ILE A 127 19.15 -3.50 5.22
CA ILE A 127 18.98 -3.75 3.79
C ILE A 127 18.50 -2.45 3.09
N ALA A 128 17.51 -1.77 3.66
CA ALA A 128 16.95 -0.53 3.11
C ALA A 128 18.02 0.56 2.92
N LEU A 129 18.87 0.78 3.91
CA LEU A 129 19.97 1.74 3.80
C LEU A 129 21.04 1.29 2.80
N ALA A 130 21.35 -0.01 2.76
CA ALA A 130 22.35 -0.55 1.83
C ALA A 130 21.91 -0.43 0.38
N ILE A 131 20.62 -0.59 0.05
CA ILE A 131 20.09 -0.40 -1.31
C ILE A 131 19.96 1.09 -1.68
N GLY A 132 19.99 2.01 -0.69
CA GLY A 132 19.91 3.46 -0.88
C GLY A 132 18.59 4.12 -0.48
N LEU A 133 17.70 3.42 0.23
CA LEU A 133 16.51 4.03 0.83
C LEU A 133 16.91 4.90 2.04
N GLN A 134 16.20 6.00 2.26
CA GLN A 134 16.49 6.98 3.31
C GLN A 134 15.21 7.43 4.02
N GLY A 135 15.37 8.05 5.21
CA GLY A 135 14.26 8.59 5.99
C GLY A 135 13.77 7.63 7.08
N ALA A 136 12.55 7.87 7.55
CA ALA A 136 11.90 6.99 8.52
C ALA A 136 11.50 5.68 7.83
N MET A 137 11.91 4.52 8.36
CA MET A 137 11.80 3.24 7.66
C MET A 137 10.37 2.88 7.19
N ARG A 138 9.34 3.30 7.91
CA ARG A 138 7.93 3.12 7.49
C ARG A 138 7.52 3.91 6.25
N SER A 139 8.25 4.98 5.96
CA SER A 139 8.04 5.88 4.82
C SER A 139 9.38 6.18 4.14
N ALA A 140 10.31 5.23 4.21
CA ALA A 140 11.60 5.36 3.56
C ALA A 140 11.41 5.43 2.04
N SER A 141 12.13 6.34 1.42
CA SER A 141 12.13 6.57 -0.03
C SER A 141 13.55 6.62 -0.56
N ALA A 142 13.69 6.56 -1.88
CA ALA A 142 14.97 6.59 -2.55
C ALA A 142 15.77 7.85 -2.19
N GLY A 143 17.01 7.65 -1.73
CA GLY A 143 18.00 8.72 -1.62
C GLY A 143 18.44 9.19 -3.00
N LYS A 144 19.20 10.28 -3.06
CA LYS A 144 19.60 10.93 -4.33
C LYS A 144 20.22 9.98 -5.35
N GLU A 145 21.14 9.12 -4.92
CA GLU A 145 21.82 8.17 -5.83
C GLU A 145 20.86 7.09 -6.32
N LEU A 146 20.04 6.52 -5.42
CA LEU A 146 19.05 5.54 -5.81
C LEU A 146 18.01 6.16 -6.75
N THR A 147 17.53 7.39 -6.47
CA THR A 147 16.60 8.10 -7.37
C THR A 147 17.16 8.24 -8.78
N ALA A 148 18.42 8.62 -8.95
CA ALA A 148 19.04 8.73 -10.26
C ALA A 148 19.04 7.38 -11.01
N ARG A 149 19.40 6.29 -10.32
CA ARG A 149 19.36 4.93 -10.88
C ARG A 149 17.93 4.49 -11.22
N LEU A 150 16.94 4.84 -10.40
CA LEU A 150 15.53 4.55 -10.68
C LEU A 150 15.02 5.32 -11.90
N GLN A 151 15.49 6.55 -12.13
CA GLN A 151 15.18 7.33 -13.33
C GLN A 151 15.73 6.64 -14.60
N GLU A 152 16.97 6.19 -14.58
CA GLU A 152 17.56 5.41 -15.68
C GLU A 152 16.80 4.11 -15.93
N LEU A 153 16.45 3.39 -14.87
CA LEU A 153 15.66 2.17 -14.97
C LEU A 153 14.26 2.44 -15.54
N ALA A 154 13.61 3.52 -15.12
CA ALA A 154 12.29 3.92 -15.63
C ALA A 154 12.34 4.23 -17.13
N LEU A 155 13.40 4.88 -17.60
CA LEU A 155 13.63 5.12 -19.05
C LEU A 155 13.80 3.79 -19.81
N ALA A 156 14.56 2.86 -19.26
CA ALA A 156 14.81 1.55 -19.88
C ALA A 156 13.58 0.62 -19.88
N LEU A 157 12.67 0.78 -18.92
CA LEU A 157 11.40 0.04 -18.85
C LEU A 157 10.31 0.64 -19.75
N GLY A 158 10.48 1.89 -20.16
CA GLY A 158 9.44 2.64 -20.87
C GLY A 158 8.30 3.10 -19.95
N PRO A 159 7.24 3.67 -20.54
CA PRO A 159 6.12 4.24 -19.79
C PRO A 159 5.42 3.21 -18.89
N TYR A 160 5.13 3.61 -17.64
CA TYR A 160 4.29 2.80 -16.77
C TYR A 160 2.85 2.80 -17.30
N PRO A 161 2.28 1.62 -17.63
CA PRO A 161 1.01 1.55 -18.35
C PRO A 161 -0.18 1.96 -17.49
N HIS A 162 -1.25 2.35 -18.17
CA HIS A 162 -2.54 2.78 -17.61
C HIS A 162 -2.49 4.09 -16.81
N GLY A 163 -3.61 4.80 -16.76
CA GLY A 163 -3.81 5.97 -15.90
C GLY A 163 -3.96 5.61 -14.42
N LYS A 164 -3.60 6.54 -13.53
CA LYS A 164 -3.78 6.37 -12.09
C LYS A 164 -5.26 6.34 -11.69
N LEU A 165 -5.56 5.61 -10.62
CA LEU A 165 -6.87 5.69 -9.98
C LEU A 165 -6.89 6.89 -9.02
N SER A 166 -7.98 7.67 -9.09
CA SER A 166 -8.26 8.72 -8.11
C SER A 166 -9.16 8.17 -7.02
N VAL A 167 -8.60 8.01 -5.82
CA VAL A 167 -9.39 7.61 -4.65
C VAL A 167 -9.95 8.86 -4.00
N VAL A 168 -11.20 9.17 -4.32
CA VAL A 168 -11.93 10.24 -3.63
C VAL A 168 -12.21 9.77 -2.21
N ARG A 169 -11.53 10.34 -1.24
CA ARG A 169 -11.85 10.14 0.17
C ARG A 169 -13.23 10.75 0.41
N ARG A 170 -14.26 9.92 0.53
CA ARG A 170 -15.56 10.41 0.98
C ARG A 170 -15.36 11.02 2.36
N VAL A 171 -15.48 12.33 2.44
CA VAL A 171 -15.61 12.99 3.74
C VAL A 171 -16.86 12.40 4.37
N SER A 172 -16.71 11.74 5.50
CA SER A 172 -17.87 11.20 6.21
C SER A 172 -18.74 12.36 6.63
N THR A 173 -19.91 12.47 6.04
CA THR A 173 -20.96 13.39 6.49
C THR A 173 -21.67 12.88 7.74
N ARG A 174 -21.28 11.69 8.23
CA ARG A 174 -21.82 11.15 9.47
C ARG A 174 -21.27 11.96 10.64
N PRO A 175 -22.12 12.37 11.56
CA PRO A 175 -21.69 13.03 12.77
C PRO A 175 -20.67 12.17 13.53
N PRO A 176 -19.75 12.78 14.28
CA PRO A 176 -18.78 12.05 15.08
C PRO A 176 -19.46 11.05 16.00
N ARG A 177 -18.87 9.84 16.11
CA ARG A 177 -19.43 8.83 17.03
C ARG A 177 -19.51 9.38 18.44
N PRO A 178 -20.54 9.00 19.23
CA PRO A 178 -20.69 9.46 20.60
C PRO A 178 -19.50 9.02 21.43
N ARG A 179 -18.97 9.91 22.25
CA ARG A 179 -17.90 9.69 23.21
C ARG A 179 -18.23 10.43 24.49
N ALA A 180 -17.68 9.96 25.60
CA ALA A 180 -17.76 10.68 26.86
C ALA A 180 -16.34 11.04 27.30
N ARG A 181 -16.16 12.27 27.82
CA ARG A 181 -14.87 12.80 28.26
C ARG A 181 -14.98 13.39 29.65
N CYS A 182 -14.03 13.10 30.51
CA CYS A 182 -13.92 13.75 31.81
C CYS A 182 -13.24 15.11 31.65
N GLU A 183 -13.90 16.18 32.12
CA GLU A 183 -13.36 17.53 32.05
C GLU A 183 -12.13 17.73 32.97
N GLN A 184 -12.04 16.97 34.07
CA GLN A 184 -10.94 17.13 35.03
C GLN A 184 -9.67 16.41 34.59
N CYS A 185 -9.74 15.14 34.18
CA CYS A 185 -8.54 14.36 33.86
C CYS A 185 -8.36 14.04 32.38
N GLY A 186 -9.31 14.44 31.53
CA GLY A 186 -9.26 14.19 30.09
C GLY A 186 -9.50 12.72 29.68
N TYR A 187 -9.87 11.83 30.63
CA TYR A 187 -10.20 10.46 30.32
C TYR A 187 -11.38 10.40 29.34
N GLU A 188 -11.23 9.67 28.26
CA GLU A 188 -12.21 9.60 27.16
C GLU A 188 -12.57 8.16 26.84
N VAL A 189 -13.86 7.88 26.67
CA VAL A 189 -14.38 6.57 26.28
C VAL A 189 -15.31 6.68 25.07
N PRO A 190 -15.19 5.79 24.07
CA PRO A 190 -16.15 5.71 22.99
C PRO A 190 -17.47 5.10 23.50
N MET A 191 -18.59 5.69 23.06
CA MET A 191 -19.92 5.20 23.40
C MET A 191 -20.58 4.52 22.21
N LEU A 192 -21.28 3.43 22.46
CA LEU A 192 -22.09 2.81 21.43
C LEU A 192 -23.47 3.49 21.37
N LYS A 193 -23.96 3.82 20.18
CA LYS A 193 -25.27 4.48 19.96
C LYS A 193 -26.40 3.84 20.73
N ARG A 194 -26.42 2.52 20.87
CA ARG A 194 -27.46 1.78 21.62
C ARG A 194 -27.48 2.06 23.11
N PHE A 195 -26.44 2.66 23.67
CA PHE A 195 -26.30 2.94 25.10
C PHE A 195 -26.32 4.43 25.46
N VAL A 196 -26.41 5.32 24.44
CA VAL A 196 -26.44 6.77 24.70
C VAL A 196 -27.66 7.19 25.51
N SER A 197 -28.78 6.42 25.47
CA SER A 197 -29.99 6.65 26.26
C SER A 197 -29.76 6.48 27.76
N TYR A 198 -28.70 5.82 28.18
CA TYR A 198 -28.36 5.68 29.58
C TYR A 198 -27.59 6.88 30.16
N GLY A 199 -27.26 7.87 29.32
CA GLY A 199 -26.46 9.02 29.70
C GLY A 199 -24.96 8.78 29.64
N ALA A 200 -24.20 9.79 30.04
CA ALA A 200 -22.75 9.69 30.10
C ALA A 200 -22.29 8.88 31.32
N PRO A 201 -21.22 8.11 31.22
CA PRO A 201 -20.68 7.36 32.34
C PRO A 201 -20.00 8.29 33.36
N ILE A 202 -19.79 7.77 34.56
CA ILE A 202 -19.02 8.43 35.60
C ILE A 202 -17.54 8.14 35.38
N CYS A 203 -16.70 9.16 35.47
CA CYS A 203 -15.25 9.01 35.38
C CYS A 203 -14.73 8.09 36.49
N PRO A 204 -14.00 7.02 36.17
CA PRO A 204 -13.52 6.09 37.20
C PRO A 204 -12.47 6.72 38.13
N LYS A 205 -11.76 7.76 37.68
CA LYS A 205 -10.76 8.47 38.49
C LYS A 205 -11.37 9.58 39.32
N ASP A 206 -12.12 10.48 38.70
CA ASP A 206 -12.55 11.73 39.36
C ASP A 206 -13.96 11.64 39.93
N ARG A 207 -14.68 10.54 39.64
CA ARG A 207 -16.02 10.25 40.18
C ARG A 207 -17.11 11.28 39.82
N ILE A 208 -16.91 11.98 38.72
CA ILE A 208 -17.87 12.95 38.14
C ILE A 208 -18.49 12.39 36.87
N GLU A 209 -19.69 12.85 36.53
CA GLU A 209 -20.30 12.57 35.24
C GLU A 209 -19.44 13.15 34.11
N MET A 210 -19.28 12.39 33.05
CA MET A 210 -18.44 12.78 31.93
C MET A 210 -19.25 13.62 30.92
N GLU A 211 -18.58 14.55 30.22
CA GLU A 211 -19.16 15.37 29.16
C GLU A 211 -19.49 14.51 27.93
N GLN A 212 -20.64 14.79 27.30
CA GLN A 212 -21.10 14.14 26.07
C GLN A 212 -20.44 14.82 24.85
N ILE A 213 -19.70 14.06 24.05
CA ILE A 213 -19.04 14.56 22.86
C ILE A 213 -19.49 13.77 21.64
N GLY A 214 -19.81 14.46 20.54
CA GLY A 214 -20.25 13.87 19.30
C GLY A 214 -21.74 13.67 19.23
N ASP A 215 -22.19 12.70 18.41
CA ASP A 215 -23.62 12.48 18.14
C ASP A 215 -24.26 11.59 19.21
N TRP A 216 -24.92 12.22 20.17
CA TRP A 216 -25.69 11.57 21.24
C TRP A 216 -27.21 11.51 20.96
N GLU A 217 -27.65 11.96 19.78
CA GLU A 217 -29.06 11.89 19.42
C GLU A 217 -29.53 10.43 19.34
N ILE A 218 -30.61 10.13 20.04
CA ILE A 218 -31.29 8.84 19.98
C ILE A 218 -32.10 8.82 18.69
N ALA A 219 -31.76 7.93 17.75
CA ALA A 219 -32.62 7.74 16.58
C ALA A 219 -34.01 7.28 17.04
N GLU A 220 -35.00 8.12 16.88
CA GLU A 220 -36.40 7.77 17.15
C GLU A 220 -36.75 6.51 16.33
N GLY A 221 -37.13 5.41 17.02
CA GLY A 221 -37.74 4.26 16.38
C GLY A 221 -37.14 2.87 16.54
N LYS A 222 -36.07 2.67 17.32
CA LYS A 222 -35.62 1.31 17.66
C LYS A 222 -35.39 1.13 19.15
N ALA A 223 -36.47 0.74 19.83
CA ALA A 223 -36.35 0.20 21.20
C ALA A 223 -35.38 -1.01 21.16
N PRO A 224 -34.49 -1.16 22.17
CA PRO A 224 -33.64 -2.33 22.29
C PRO A 224 -34.50 -3.59 22.39
N ARG A 225 -34.25 -4.57 21.51
CA ARG A 225 -34.84 -5.90 21.65
C ARG A 225 -34.34 -6.45 22.98
N ARG A 226 -35.23 -6.60 23.92
CA ARG A 226 -34.99 -7.41 25.13
C ARG A 226 -34.66 -8.82 24.63
N SER A 227 -33.45 -9.32 24.90
CA SER A 227 -33.21 -10.74 24.84
C SER A 227 -34.14 -11.42 25.84
N ASP A 228 -35.03 -12.28 25.33
CA ASP A 228 -35.81 -13.17 26.16
C ASP A 228 -34.87 -13.96 27.07
N GLN A 229 -34.93 -13.66 28.35
CA GLN A 229 -34.52 -14.60 29.38
C GLN A 229 -35.67 -15.59 29.51
N SER A 230 -35.57 -16.73 28.89
CA SER A 230 -36.34 -17.90 29.23
C SER A 230 -35.42 -18.97 29.78
N ALA A 231 -35.61 -19.21 31.10
CA ALA A 231 -35.43 -20.40 31.91
C ALA A 231 -34.39 -21.47 31.42
#